data_e85a0e4117a21c8501ec811407a49ccd
#
_entry.id   e85a0e4117a21c8501ec811407a49ccd
#
_cell.length_a   1.000
_cell.length_b   1.000
_cell.length_c   1.000
_cell.angle_alpha   90.00
_cell.angle_beta   90.00
_cell.angle_gamma   90.00
#
_symmetry.space_group_name_H-M   'P 1'
#
loop_
_entity.id
_entity.type
_entity.pdbx_description
1 polymer ?
#
loop_
_entity_poly.entity_id
_entity_poly.type
_entity_poly.pdbx_seq_one_letter_code
_entity_poly.pdbx_strand_id
1 'polypeptide(L)'
;MNALPETFDASGLQQVVERARALLDDGDVAAARMLAAGAYDQAKAAAGYAERFGAAERLVGKARRLQGDALLIEARAKIRLADEWDSSQASGQAKGKGRPKNVPDVEQFSAADAGFTSKEIHEARKLATAERKQPGIVERAIEARLAAGLEPSRANLRAAVGTDTATAAERGNNLYETPPEAVHTLLALEDFQSDIWEPACGRGAISRLLEAAGYRVELSDLIDYGTSDGDGVVQRVEDFLTSTPDPDRPAIVTNPPYGAALNPFVAHALRVHRPGKLALLLNLNFLCGFDDPDRCFAMDENKPARVHIFTRRLPMMHRDGWDGNEASSRMNTAWFVWEMNGDGEYAGPTILNRVDWKDYQPAVPA
;
A
#
# COMPACT_ATOMS: atom_id res chain seq x y z
N MET A 1 29.39 20.42 -27.68
CA MET A 1 29.51 19.60 -26.46
C MET A 1 29.54 20.56 -25.28
N ASN A 2 28.40 20.78 -24.65
CA ASN A 2 28.35 21.56 -23.42
C ASN A 2 28.84 20.66 -22.29
N ALA A 3 29.94 21.07 -21.64
CA ALA A 3 30.47 20.41 -20.47
C ALA A 3 29.35 20.37 -19.40
N LEU A 4 29.11 19.19 -18.85
CA LEU A 4 28.24 19.00 -17.71
C LEU A 4 28.75 19.90 -16.57
N PRO A 5 27.86 20.56 -15.80
CA PRO A 5 28.29 21.29 -14.61
C PRO A 5 28.98 20.31 -13.66
N GLU A 6 30.24 20.55 -13.40
CA GLU A 6 31.20 19.58 -12.82
C GLU A 6 30.96 19.24 -11.36
N THR A 7 30.09 19.90 -10.63
CA THR A 7 29.91 19.55 -9.22
C THR A 7 28.54 19.99 -8.71
N PHE A 8 27.70 19.01 -8.35
CA PHE A 8 26.72 19.23 -7.29
C PHE A 8 27.51 19.55 -6.01
N ASP A 9 27.40 20.79 -5.52
CA ASP A 9 28.01 21.16 -4.24
C ASP A 9 27.29 20.49 -3.09
N ALA A 10 27.63 19.24 -2.85
CA ALA A 10 27.13 18.46 -1.74
C ALA A 10 27.61 19.03 -0.38
N SER A 11 28.68 19.86 -0.36
CA SER A 11 29.25 20.40 0.89
C SER A 11 28.33 21.42 1.52
N GLY A 12 27.78 22.33 0.73
CA GLY A 12 26.81 23.33 1.22
C GLY A 12 25.52 22.66 1.74
N LEU A 13 25.00 21.67 1.02
CA LEU A 13 23.79 20.98 1.46
C LEU A 13 24.05 20.12 2.73
N GLN A 14 25.21 19.50 2.83
CA GLN A 14 25.60 18.78 4.03
C GLN A 14 25.66 19.69 5.27
N GLN A 15 26.24 20.87 5.12
CA GLN A 15 26.26 21.88 6.20
C GLN A 15 24.84 22.30 6.63
N VAL A 16 23.90 22.43 5.69
CA VAL A 16 22.49 22.72 6.00
C VAL A 16 21.86 21.59 6.83
N VAL A 17 22.10 20.32 6.45
CA VAL A 17 21.61 19.16 7.21
C VAL A 17 22.20 19.08 8.60
N GLU A 18 23.52 19.33 8.76
CA GLU A 18 24.20 19.36 10.06
C GLU A 18 23.65 20.49 10.94
N ARG A 19 23.41 21.67 10.36
CA ARG A 19 22.79 22.81 11.08
C ARG A 19 21.36 22.50 11.52
N ALA A 20 20.56 21.84 10.67
CA ALA A 20 19.21 21.41 11.04
C ALA A 20 19.25 20.43 12.21
N ARG A 21 20.21 19.52 12.23
CA ARG A 21 20.43 18.57 13.34
C ARG A 21 20.79 19.31 14.63
N ALA A 22 21.74 20.22 14.58
CA ALA A 22 22.14 21.02 15.74
C ALA A 22 20.96 21.82 16.33
N LEU A 23 20.15 22.47 15.48
CA LEU A 23 18.93 23.16 15.91
C LEU A 23 17.92 22.24 16.59
N LEU A 24 17.77 20.99 16.10
CA LEU A 24 16.91 20.02 16.72
C LEU A 24 17.42 19.59 18.11
N ASP A 25 18.72 19.40 18.23
CA ASP A 25 19.37 19.02 19.49
C ASP A 25 19.29 20.16 20.52
N ASP A 26 19.42 21.41 20.07
CA ASP A 26 19.28 22.63 20.88
C ASP A 26 17.81 22.93 21.28
N GLY A 27 16.84 22.21 20.69
CA GLY A 27 15.41 22.37 21.00
C GLY A 27 14.67 23.38 20.12
N ASP A 28 15.29 23.99 19.13
CA ASP A 28 14.60 24.83 18.13
C ASP A 28 13.95 23.97 17.05
N VAL A 29 12.86 23.31 17.44
CA VAL A 29 12.14 22.32 16.61
C VAL A 29 11.59 22.95 15.33
N ALA A 30 11.12 24.20 15.40
CA ALA A 30 10.52 24.89 14.27
C ALA A 30 11.59 25.21 13.21
N ALA A 31 12.71 25.79 13.61
CA ALA A 31 13.81 26.10 12.70
C ALA A 31 14.46 24.84 12.13
N ALA A 32 14.66 23.80 12.98
CA ALA A 32 15.16 22.51 12.54
C ALA A 32 14.29 21.87 11.45
N ARG A 33 12.97 21.88 11.64
CA ARG A 33 12.00 21.35 10.67
C ARG A 33 12.06 22.09 9.35
N MET A 34 12.04 23.44 9.38
CA MET A 34 12.08 24.26 8.17
C MET A 34 13.37 24.02 7.38
N LEU A 35 14.49 24.01 8.07
CA LEU A 35 15.79 23.82 7.44
C LEU A 35 15.94 22.42 6.85
N ALA A 36 15.50 21.40 7.59
CA ALA A 36 15.49 20.00 7.12
C ALA A 36 14.58 19.80 5.92
N ALA A 37 13.39 20.40 5.90
CA ALA A 37 12.47 20.33 4.77
C ALA A 37 13.08 20.95 3.50
N GLY A 38 13.73 22.10 3.62
CA GLY A 38 14.44 22.74 2.50
C GLY A 38 15.62 21.89 1.99
N ALA A 39 16.40 21.31 2.90
CA ALA A 39 17.50 20.40 2.55
C ALA A 39 17.00 19.15 1.85
N TYR A 40 15.91 18.56 2.32
CA TYR A 40 15.26 17.41 1.68
C TYR A 40 14.88 17.71 0.22
N ASP A 41 14.22 18.83 -0.03
CA ASP A 41 13.73 19.18 -1.36
C ASP A 41 14.91 19.47 -2.33
N GLN A 42 15.98 20.10 -1.84
CA GLN A 42 17.22 20.30 -2.61
C GLN A 42 17.93 18.99 -2.93
N ALA A 43 18.07 18.09 -1.95
CA ALA A 43 18.69 16.79 -2.16
C ALA A 43 17.92 15.92 -3.14
N LYS A 44 16.59 15.93 -3.05
CA LYS A 44 15.70 15.25 -3.99
C LYS A 44 15.86 15.78 -5.42
N ALA A 45 15.86 17.08 -5.59
CA ALA A 45 16.05 17.72 -6.90
C ALA A 45 17.42 17.34 -7.49
N ALA A 46 18.47 17.35 -6.67
CA ALA A 46 19.82 16.98 -7.08
C ALA A 46 19.92 15.50 -7.50
N ALA A 47 19.31 14.58 -6.75
CA ALA A 47 19.28 13.17 -7.10
C ALA A 47 18.56 12.95 -8.44
N GLY A 48 17.37 13.52 -8.60
CA GLY A 48 16.61 13.40 -9.84
C GLY A 48 17.26 14.05 -11.05
N TYR A 49 18.04 15.13 -10.85
CA TYR A 49 18.86 15.72 -11.90
C TYR A 49 20.00 14.77 -12.30
N ALA A 50 20.74 14.26 -11.30
CA ALA A 50 21.85 13.35 -11.53
C ALA A 50 21.42 12.08 -12.28
N GLU A 51 20.25 11.50 -11.93
CA GLU A 51 19.67 10.34 -12.61
C GLU A 51 19.36 10.64 -14.09
N ARG A 52 18.67 11.74 -14.38
CA ARG A 52 18.30 12.13 -15.76
C ARG A 52 19.49 12.37 -16.68
N PHE A 53 20.61 12.81 -16.13
CA PHE A 53 21.82 13.07 -16.91
C PHE A 53 22.83 11.93 -16.86
N GLY A 54 22.45 10.76 -16.33
CA GLY A 54 23.33 9.59 -16.29
C GLY A 54 24.59 9.78 -15.46
N ALA A 55 24.49 10.60 -14.39
CA ALA A 55 25.62 10.82 -13.49
C ALA A 55 26.03 9.51 -12.80
N ALA A 56 27.31 9.45 -12.36
CA ALA A 56 27.79 8.27 -11.67
C ALA A 56 26.89 7.90 -10.47
N GLU A 57 26.55 6.64 -10.33
CA GLU A 57 25.68 6.07 -9.29
C GLU A 57 26.06 6.56 -7.88
N ARG A 58 27.35 6.77 -7.63
CA ARG A 58 27.87 7.32 -6.38
C ARG A 58 27.34 8.74 -6.08
N LEU A 59 27.12 9.57 -7.10
CA LEU A 59 26.59 10.93 -6.91
C LEU A 59 25.09 10.88 -6.58
N VAL A 60 24.33 10.04 -7.27
CA VAL A 60 22.92 9.78 -6.97
C VAL A 60 22.79 9.24 -5.56
N GLY A 61 23.58 8.24 -5.19
CA GLY A 61 23.60 7.66 -3.85
C GLY A 61 23.93 8.68 -2.75
N LYS A 62 24.90 9.59 -3.00
CA LYS A 62 25.23 10.66 -2.05
C LYS A 62 24.07 11.64 -1.86
N ALA A 63 23.41 12.06 -2.94
CA ALA A 63 22.26 12.96 -2.88
C ALA A 63 21.07 12.28 -2.17
N ARG A 64 20.79 11.02 -2.45
CA ARG A 64 19.74 10.24 -1.76
C ARG A 64 20.02 10.07 -0.27
N ARG A 65 21.29 9.90 0.13
CA ARG A 65 21.65 9.83 1.55
C ARG A 65 21.40 11.14 2.26
N LEU A 66 21.80 12.27 1.69
CA LEU A 66 21.49 13.60 2.24
C LEU A 66 19.97 13.85 2.31
N GLN A 67 19.22 13.37 1.33
CA GLN A 67 17.75 13.39 1.34
C GLN A 67 17.20 12.58 2.52
N GLY A 68 17.74 11.39 2.78
CA GLY A 68 17.36 10.53 3.91
C GLY A 68 17.68 11.16 5.26
N ASP A 69 18.88 11.72 5.41
CA ASP A 69 19.30 12.42 6.64
C ASP A 69 18.39 13.62 6.93
N ALA A 70 18.08 14.43 5.93
CA ALA A 70 17.16 15.56 6.06
C ALA A 70 15.73 15.10 6.42
N LEU A 71 15.23 14.02 5.78
CA LEU A 71 13.92 13.44 6.09
C LEU A 71 13.84 12.91 7.53
N LEU A 72 14.92 12.31 8.03
CA LEU A 72 14.99 11.83 9.41
C LEU A 72 14.88 12.98 10.40
N ILE A 73 15.63 14.08 10.18
CA ILE A 73 15.58 15.27 11.03
C ILE A 73 14.17 15.91 10.97
N GLU A 74 13.58 16.05 9.78
CA GLU A 74 12.21 16.55 9.61
C GLU A 74 11.20 15.71 10.38
N ALA A 75 11.31 14.38 10.31
CA ALA A 75 10.42 13.46 11.01
C ALA A 75 10.59 13.53 12.55
N ARG A 76 11.82 13.57 13.06
CA ARG A 76 12.10 13.73 14.49
C ARG A 76 11.60 15.08 15.02
N ALA A 77 11.75 16.14 14.25
CA ALA A 77 11.20 17.45 14.59
C ALA A 77 9.65 17.41 14.66
N LYS A 78 9.00 16.73 13.73
CA LYS A 78 7.53 16.53 13.75
C LYS A 78 7.09 15.72 14.99
N ILE A 79 7.82 14.68 15.37
CA ILE A 79 7.52 13.88 16.56
C ILE A 79 7.57 14.75 17.82
N ARG A 80 8.65 15.52 18.01
CA ARG A 80 8.78 16.44 19.13
C ARG A 80 7.66 17.49 19.15
N LEU A 81 7.33 18.05 18.00
CA LEU A 81 6.22 19.00 17.86
C LEU A 81 4.89 18.40 18.33
N ALA A 82 4.61 17.14 17.97
CA ALA A 82 3.39 16.45 18.40
C ALA A 82 3.36 16.30 19.93
N ASP A 83 4.48 15.91 20.55
CA ASP A 83 4.58 15.72 21.98
C ASP A 83 4.44 17.04 22.74
N GLU A 84 5.04 18.13 22.27
CA GLU A 84 4.90 19.48 22.82
C GLU A 84 3.46 20.02 22.68
N TRP A 85 2.85 19.78 21.51
CA TRP A 85 1.45 20.17 21.27
C TRP A 85 0.48 19.41 22.20
N ASP A 86 0.66 18.10 22.35
CA ASP A 86 -0.20 17.28 23.21
C ASP A 86 -0.01 17.67 24.69
N SER A 87 1.21 17.97 25.11
CA SER A 87 1.51 18.50 26.43
C SER A 87 0.84 19.85 26.69
N SER A 88 0.89 20.76 25.71
CA SER A 88 0.24 22.06 25.79
C SER A 88 -1.29 21.97 25.82
N GLN A 89 -1.88 20.98 25.13
CA GLN A 89 -3.31 20.70 25.25
C GLN A 89 -3.67 20.11 26.62
N ALA A 90 -2.84 19.20 27.16
CA ALA A 90 -3.07 18.60 28.45
C ALA A 90 -2.98 19.62 29.61
N SER A 91 -2.08 20.62 29.47
CA SER A 91 -1.94 21.74 30.44
C SER A 91 -2.97 22.86 30.25
N GLY A 92 -3.83 22.77 29.23
CA GLY A 92 -4.84 23.78 28.93
C GLY A 92 -4.34 25.06 28.27
N GLN A 93 -3.08 25.09 27.84
CA GLN A 93 -2.46 26.25 27.14
C GLN A 93 -2.87 26.31 25.66
N ALA A 94 -3.09 25.15 25.02
CA ALA A 94 -3.50 25.08 23.62
C ALA A 94 -4.95 24.64 23.47
N LYS A 95 -5.66 25.16 22.44
CA LYS A 95 -7.05 24.83 22.15
C LYS A 95 -7.20 23.34 21.79
N GLY A 96 -8.07 22.62 22.52
CA GLY A 96 -8.46 21.25 22.24
C GLY A 96 -9.50 21.12 21.12
N LYS A 97 -9.81 19.88 20.69
CA LYS A 97 -10.97 19.60 19.83
C LYS A 97 -12.24 19.67 20.66
N GLY A 98 -13.13 20.64 20.33
CA GLY A 98 -14.44 20.77 20.93
C GLY A 98 -14.72 22.18 21.46
N ARG A 99 -16.00 22.52 21.69
CA ARG A 99 -16.42 23.79 22.28
C ARG A 99 -16.04 23.74 23.78
N PRO A 100 -15.26 24.71 24.32
CA PRO A 100 -14.90 24.72 25.74
C PRO A 100 -16.14 24.76 26.61
N LYS A 101 -16.31 23.82 27.51
CA LYS A 101 -17.23 23.93 28.62
C LYS A 101 -16.49 24.65 29.75
N ASN A 102 -16.85 25.92 30.00
CA ASN A 102 -16.44 26.69 31.17
C ASN A 102 -14.95 26.60 31.56
N VAL A 103 -14.08 27.20 30.78
CA VAL A 103 -12.69 27.46 31.18
C VAL A 103 -12.57 28.96 31.46
N PRO A 104 -11.92 29.40 32.56
CA PRO A 104 -11.62 30.81 32.79
C PRO A 104 -10.78 31.38 31.64
N ASP A 105 -10.85 32.70 31.44
CA ASP A 105 -10.16 33.49 30.39
C ASP A 105 -8.61 33.34 30.48
N VAL A 106 -8.10 32.16 30.15
CA VAL A 106 -6.68 31.98 29.81
C VAL A 106 -6.61 32.02 28.30
N GLU A 107 -5.87 32.96 27.75
CA GLU A 107 -5.61 33.06 26.30
C GLU A 107 -4.98 31.76 25.82
N GLN A 108 -5.82 30.89 25.24
CA GLN A 108 -5.37 29.64 24.63
C GLN A 108 -4.93 29.89 23.21
N PHE A 109 -3.72 29.49 22.85
CA PHE A 109 -3.26 29.59 21.47
C PHE A 109 -3.76 28.44 20.58
N SER A 110 -4.00 28.72 19.32
CA SER A 110 -4.38 27.76 18.31
C SER A 110 -3.16 27.20 17.58
N ALA A 111 -3.35 26.12 16.82
CA ALA A 111 -2.30 25.58 15.96
C ALA A 111 -1.78 26.62 14.95
N ALA A 112 -2.66 27.49 14.44
CA ALA A 112 -2.28 28.54 13.52
C ALA A 112 -1.41 29.61 14.20
N ASP A 113 -1.69 29.95 15.44
CA ASP A 113 -0.87 30.90 16.25
C ASP A 113 0.54 30.33 16.50
N ALA A 114 0.66 29.01 16.58
CA ALA A 114 1.92 28.28 16.67
C ALA A 114 2.58 28.02 15.30
N GLY A 115 2.01 28.52 14.20
CA GLY A 115 2.55 28.38 12.84
C GLY A 115 2.33 27.01 12.20
N PHE A 116 1.30 26.25 12.65
CA PHE A 116 1.01 24.92 12.14
C PHE A 116 -0.42 24.81 11.64
N THR A 117 -0.61 23.96 10.62
CA THR A 117 -1.94 23.53 10.21
C THR A 117 -2.40 22.33 11.04
N SER A 118 -3.71 22.16 11.19
CA SER A 118 -4.30 20.97 11.84
C SER A 118 -3.87 19.67 11.16
N LYS A 119 -3.60 19.72 9.85
CA LYS A 119 -3.12 18.57 9.07
C LYS A 119 -1.68 18.20 9.46
N GLU A 120 -0.80 19.17 9.62
CA GLU A 120 0.59 18.96 10.04
C GLU A 120 0.66 18.33 11.44
N ILE A 121 -0.15 18.83 12.39
CA ILE A 121 -0.23 18.24 13.73
C ILE A 121 -0.75 16.80 13.68
N HIS A 122 -1.75 16.53 12.84
CA HIS A 122 -2.26 15.17 12.68
C HIS A 122 -1.19 14.22 12.08
N GLU A 123 -0.45 14.66 11.08
CA GLU A 123 0.68 13.89 10.51
C GLU A 123 1.80 13.68 11.53
N ALA A 124 2.12 14.71 12.32
CA ALA A 124 3.13 14.64 13.38
C ALA A 124 2.74 13.63 14.47
N ARG A 125 1.47 13.63 14.90
CA ARG A 125 0.94 12.65 15.87
C ARG A 125 1.02 11.21 15.37
N LYS A 126 0.80 10.97 14.07
CA LYS A 126 0.96 9.63 13.47
C LYS A 126 2.39 9.14 13.57
N LEU A 127 3.35 10.00 13.22
CA LEU A 127 4.78 9.69 13.36
C LEU A 127 5.15 9.39 14.82
N ALA A 128 4.73 10.25 15.75
CA ALA A 128 4.99 10.07 17.19
C ALA A 128 4.37 8.77 17.73
N THR A 129 3.16 8.44 17.31
CA THR A 129 2.48 7.21 17.73
C THR A 129 3.20 5.98 17.19
N ALA A 130 3.60 5.99 15.92
CA ALA A 130 4.34 4.88 15.32
C ALA A 130 5.71 4.69 15.97
N GLU A 131 6.45 5.77 16.23
CA GLU A 131 7.76 5.71 16.89
C GLU A 131 7.67 5.22 18.34
N ARG A 132 6.60 5.59 19.10
CA ARG A 132 6.33 5.06 20.44
C ARG A 132 5.98 3.58 20.44
N LYS A 133 5.21 3.12 19.45
CA LYS A 133 4.84 1.68 19.29
C LYS A 133 6.03 0.84 18.84
N GLN A 134 6.86 1.38 17.96
CA GLN A 134 8.01 0.69 17.37
C GLN A 134 9.22 1.64 17.33
N PRO A 135 9.97 1.78 18.41
CA PRO A 135 11.12 2.67 18.46
C PRO A 135 12.10 2.45 17.30
N GLY A 136 12.51 3.53 16.65
CA GLY A 136 13.38 3.52 15.48
C GLY A 136 12.71 3.15 14.15
N ILE A 137 11.37 3.07 14.07
CA ILE A 137 10.68 2.73 12.81
C ILE A 137 10.95 3.75 11.71
N VAL A 138 11.03 5.04 12.06
CA VAL A 138 11.30 6.12 11.10
C VAL A 138 12.67 5.94 10.47
N GLU A 139 13.68 5.70 11.27
CA GLU A 139 15.07 5.51 10.81
C GLU A 139 15.20 4.24 9.96
N ARG A 140 14.66 3.11 10.46
CA ARG A 140 14.68 1.85 9.70
C ARG A 140 13.96 1.95 8.35
N ALA A 141 12.84 2.67 8.27
CA ALA A 141 12.10 2.85 7.02
C ALA A 141 12.90 3.66 5.99
N ILE A 142 13.65 4.66 6.44
CA ILE A 142 14.52 5.47 5.58
C ILE A 142 15.74 4.63 5.12
N GLU A 143 16.42 3.98 6.06
CA GLU A 143 17.61 3.16 5.77
C GLU A 143 17.30 1.98 4.84
N ALA A 144 16.17 1.31 5.00
CA ALA A 144 15.74 0.23 4.11
C ALA A 144 15.61 0.70 2.65
N ARG A 145 15.11 1.92 2.43
CA ARG A 145 15.03 2.52 1.10
C ARG A 145 16.41 2.84 0.54
N LEU A 146 17.27 3.44 1.35
CA LEU A 146 18.66 3.77 0.96
C LEU A 146 19.47 2.52 0.63
N ALA A 147 19.34 1.46 1.44
CA ALA A 147 20.02 0.18 1.21
C ALA A 147 19.57 -0.50 -0.09
N ALA A 148 18.29 -0.35 -0.46
CA ALA A 148 17.74 -0.84 -1.72
C ALA A 148 18.06 0.09 -2.92
N GLY A 149 18.84 1.15 -2.76
CA GLY A 149 19.12 2.13 -3.81
C GLY A 149 17.90 2.95 -4.24
N LEU A 150 16.85 3.02 -3.43
CA LEU A 150 15.61 3.70 -3.74
C LEU A 150 15.51 5.08 -3.08
N GLU A 151 14.67 5.96 -3.65
CA GLU A 151 14.40 7.28 -3.09
C GLU A 151 13.74 7.18 -1.69
N PRO A 152 14.31 7.79 -0.63
CA PRO A 152 13.65 7.93 0.66
C PRO A 152 12.67 9.11 0.60
N SER A 153 11.37 8.85 0.37
CA SER A 153 10.38 9.91 0.22
C SER A 153 9.47 10.06 1.44
N ARG A 154 8.91 11.28 1.62
CA ARG A 154 7.87 11.55 2.63
C ARG A 154 6.66 10.63 2.45
N ALA A 155 6.32 10.26 1.21
CA ALA A 155 5.23 9.34 0.92
C ALA A 155 5.53 7.91 1.40
N ASN A 156 6.75 7.42 1.14
CA ASN A 156 7.20 6.11 1.63
C ASN A 156 7.25 6.06 3.15
N LEU A 157 7.73 7.13 3.80
CA LEU A 157 7.73 7.21 5.26
C LEU A 157 6.31 7.16 5.83
N ARG A 158 5.35 7.91 5.25
CA ARG A 158 3.94 7.84 5.65
C ARG A 158 3.35 6.44 5.45
N ALA A 159 3.71 5.74 4.38
CA ALA A 159 3.27 4.36 4.14
C ALA A 159 3.86 3.40 5.18
N ALA A 160 5.14 3.54 5.52
CA ALA A 160 5.83 2.70 6.49
C ALA A 160 5.30 2.88 7.93
N VAL A 161 5.00 4.12 8.34
CA VAL A 161 4.39 4.42 9.66
C VAL A 161 2.93 4.04 9.74
N GLY A 162 2.28 3.85 8.61
CA GLY A 162 0.88 3.44 8.52
C GLY A 162 -0.13 4.54 8.88
N THR A 163 -1.37 4.25 8.64
CA THR A 163 -2.51 4.86 9.33
C THR A 163 -2.74 4.06 10.62
N ASP A 164 -3.22 4.67 11.66
CA ASP A 164 -3.44 4.15 13.04
C ASP A 164 -4.27 2.85 13.16
N THR A 165 -4.40 2.08 12.11
CA THR A 165 -5.32 0.97 11.98
C THR A 165 -4.68 -0.40 11.98
N ALA A 166 -3.51 -0.61 12.48
CA ALA A 166 -2.95 -1.91 12.81
C ALA A 166 -1.41 -1.94 12.70
N THR A 167 -0.71 -2.53 13.65
CA THR A 167 0.70 -2.94 13.58
C THR A 167 0.92 -3.94 12.43
N ALA A 168 2.17 -4.15 12.00
CA ALA A 168 2.45 -5.18 10.98
C ALA A 168 1.98 -6.59 11.43
N ALA A 169 2.04 -6.87 12.75
CA ALA A 169 1.47 -8.07 13.34
C ALA A 169 -0.07 -8.07 13.37
N GLU A 170 -0.68 -6.89 13.54
CA GLU A 170 -2.14 -6.71 13.50
C GLU A 170 -2.67 -6.62 12.06
N ARG A 171 -1.87 -6.23 11.07
CA ARG A 171 -2.21 -6.30 9.63
C ARG A 171 -2.15 -7.72 9.07
N GLY A 172 -1.62 -8.67 9.83
CA GLY A 172 -1.59 -10.08 9.46
C GLY A 172 -1.19 -10.28 8.00
N ASN A 173 0.08 -10.15 7.66
CA ASN A 173 0.62 -10.46 6.32
C ASN A 173 -0.18 -9.91 5.10
N ASN A 174 -0.87 -8.76 5.26
CA ASN A 174 -1.80 -8.19 4.27
C ASN A 174 -3.03 -9.08 3.97
N LEU A 175 -3.43 -9.90 4.90
CA LEU A 175 -4.64 -10.72 4.76
C LEU A 175 -5.89 -9.83 4.83
N TYR A 176 -6.51 -9.62 3.69
CA TYR A 176 -7.82 -8.99 3.55
C TYR A 176 -8.80 -10.05 3.09
N GLU A 177 -9.60 -10.58 3.99
CA GLU A 177 -10.60 -11.56 3.63
C GLU A 177 -11.59 -10.98 2.62
N THR A 178 -11.78 -11.73 1.55
CA THR A 178 -12.71 -11.34 0.49
C THR A 178 -14.14 -11.51 0.97
N PRO A 179 -14.97 -10.47 0.95
CA PRO A 179 -16.35 -10.60 1.38
C PRO A 179 -17.14 -11.51 0.43
N PRO A 180 -18.08 -12.31 0.96
CA PRO A 180 -18.87 -13.25 0.17
C PRO A 180 -19.63 -12.57 -0.98
N GLU A 181 -20.01 -11.31 -0.82
CA GLU A 181 -20.67 -10.51 -1.85
C GLU A 181 -19.86 -10.41 -3.14
N ALA A 182 -18.54 -10.31 -3.02
CA ALA A 182 -17.67 -10.27 -4.19
C ALA A 182 -17.67 -11.61 -4.94
N VAL A 183 -17.60 -12.71 -4.20
CA VAL A 183 -17.54 -14.06 -4.80
C VAL A 183 -18.88 -14.44 -5.40
N HIS A 184 -20.02 -14.19 -4.74
CA HIS A 184 -21.34 -14.42 -5.30
C HIS A 184 -21.56 -13.64 -6.61
N THR A 185 -21.10 -12.40 -6.64
CA THR A 185 -21.17 -11.59 -7.86
C THR A 185 -20.32 -12.19 -8.99
N LEU A 186 -19.11 -12.67 -8.69
CA LEU A 186 -18.25 -13.31 -9.70
C LEU A 186 -18.92 -14.57 -10.24
N LEU A 187 -19.43 -15.45 -9.37
CA LEU A 187 -20.09 -16.69 -9.74
C LEU A 187 -21.39 -16.51 -10.53
N ALA A 188 -22.06 -15.36 -10.37
CA ALA A 188 -23.25 -15.01 -11.14
C ALA A 188 -22.93 -14.46 -12.54
N LEU A 189 -21.70 -13.97 -12.74
CA LEU A 189 -21.31 -13.31 -14.00
C LEU A 189 -20.33 -14.12 -14.83
N GLU A 190 -19.65 -15.10 -14.22
CA GLU A 190 -18.58 -15.87 -14.86
C GLU A 190 -18.71 -17.37 -14.58
N ASP A 191 -18.54 -18.16 -15.62
CA ASP A 191 -18.41 -19.62 -15.51
C ASP A 191 -16.94 -20.01 -15.58
N PHE A 192 -16.54 -20.99 -14.79
CA PHE A 192 -15.19 -21.53 -14.75
C PHE A 192 -15.19 -23.02 -15.12
N GLN A 193 -14.02 -23.53 -15.51
CA GLN A 193 -13.80 -24.97 -15.58
C GLN A 193 -13.87 -25.61 -14.18
N SER A 194 -14.01 -26.93 -14.11
CA SER A 194 -14.22 -27.67 -12.84
C SER A 194 -13.12 -27.46 -11.80
N ASP A 195 -11.90 -27.19 -12.27
CA ASP A 195 -10.72 -27.09 -11.44
C ASP A 195 -10.25 -25.64 -11.36
N ILE A 196 -10.16 -25.14 -10.14
CA ILE A 196 -9.76 -23.77 -9.85
C ILE A 196 -8.60 -23.82 -8.87
N TRP A 197 -7.60 -22.98 -9.09
CA TRP A 197 -6.52 -22.74 -8.13
C TRP A 197 -6.67 -21.37 -7.48
N GLU A 198 -6.61 -21.32 -6.15
CA GLU A 198 -6.53 -20.10 -5.36
C GLU A 198 -5.11 -19.96 -4.75
N PRO A 199 -4.16 -19.26 -5.44
CA PRO A 199 -2.76 -19.20 -5.04
C PRO A 199 -2.44 -18.15 -3.95
N ALA A 200 -3.44 -17.50 -3.39
CA ALA A 200 -3.34 -16.63 -2.22
C ALA A 200 -4.60 -16.84 -1.37
N CYS A 201 -4.80 -18.07 -0.93
CA CYS A 201 -6.07 -18.53 -0.36
C CYS A 201 -6.36 -17.94 1.02
N GLY A 202 -5.34 -17.45 1.74
CA GLY A 202 -5.52 -16.95 3.08
C GLY A 202 -6.24 -18.00 3.95
N ARG A 203 -7.37 -17.60 4.53
CA ARG A 203 -8.22 -18.49 5.34
C ARG A 203 -9.39 -19.10 4.57
N GLY A 204 -9.33 -19.10 3.24
CA GLY A 204 -10.33 -19.76 2.38
C GLY A 204 -11.64 -18.98 2.21
N ALA A 205 -11.59 -17.66 2.23
CA ALA A 205 -12.80 -16.85 2.05
C ALA A 205 -13.41 -16.97 0.65
N ILE A 206 -12.59 -17.18 -0.38
CA ILE A 206 -13.02 -17.41 -1.76
C ILE A 206 -13.30 -18.90 -1.99
N SER A 207 -12.34 -19.75 -1.63
CA SER A 207 -12.40 -21.19 -1.92
C SER A 207 -13.66 -21.87 -1.40
N ARG A 208 -14.06 -21.59 -0.15
CA ARG A 208 -15.28 -22.19 0.43
C ARG A 208 -16.52 -21.88 -0.39
N LEU A 209 -16.61 -20.72 -1.01
CA LEU A 209 -17.77 -20.35 -1.84
C LEU A 209 -17.67 -20.96 -3.24
N LEU A 210 -16.47 -21.11 -3.78
CA LEU A 210 -16.24 -21.83 -5.04
C LEU A 210 -16.60 -23.32 -4.86
N GLU A 211 -16.16 -23.95 -3.76
CA GLU A 211 -16.51 -25.34 -3.44
C GLU A 211 -18.01 -25.53 -3.22
N ALA A 212 -18.66 -24.59 -2.51
CA ALA A 212 -20.11 -24.61 -2.34
C ALA A 212 -20.88 -24.47 -3.66
N ALA A 213 -20.25 -23.84 -4.66
CA ALA A 213 -20.77 -23.75 -6.03
C ALA A 213 -20.45 -24.99 -6.90
N GLY A 214 -19.71 -25.99 -6.35
CA GLY A 214 -19.42 -27.27 -7.03
C GLY A 214 -18.07 -27.34 -7.74
N TYR A 215 -17.20 -26.36 -7.58
CA TYR A 215 -15.83 -26.40 -8.12
C TYR A 215 -14.89 -27.19 -7.22
N ARG A 216 -13.87 -27.82 -7.80
CA ARG A 216 -12.73 -28.34 -7.06
C ARG A 216 -11.69 -27.24 -6.92
N VAL A 217 -11.27 -26.94 -5.71
CA VAL A 217 -10.37 -25.82 -5.45
C VAL A 217 -9.05 -26.31 -4.87
N GLU A 218 -7.97 -26.04 -5.57
CA GLU A 218 -6.62 -26.23 -5.07
C GLU A 218 -6.17 -24.98 -4.33
N LEU A 219 -5.59 -25.17 -3.14
CA LEU A 219 -5.23 -24.09 -2.23
C LEU A 219 -3.73 -23.94 -2.08
N SER A 220 -3.22 -22.72 -2.25
CA SER A 220 -1.86 -22.38 -1.81
C SER A 220 -1.77 -20.95 -1.29
N ASP A 221 -0.78 -20.68 -0.47
CA ASP A 221 -0.44 -19.34 0.03
C ASP A 221 1.03 -19.29 0.43
N LEU A 222 1.61 -18.10 0.47
CA LEU A 222 2.95 -17.90 1.00
C LEU A 222 3.04 -18.20 2.49
N ILE A 223 1.93 -18.04 3.22
CA ILE A 223 1.81 -18.21 4.67
C ILE A 223 0.94 -19.42 4.97
N ASP A 224 1.39 -20.21 5.92
CA ASP A 224 0.57 -21.31 6.46
C ASP A 224 -0.55 -20.76 7.35
N TYR A 225 -1.78 -20.80 6.84
CA TYR A 225 -2.99 -20.47 7.60
C TYR A 225 -3.72 -21.71 8.12
N GLY A 226 -3.24 -22.90 7.78
CA GLY A 226 -3.92 -24.16 8.10
C GLY A 226 -5.25 -24.34 7.36
N THR A 227 -5.43 -23.63 6.26
CA THR A 227 -6.65 -23.71 5.45
C THR A 227 -6.72 -25.04 4.73
N SER A 228 -7.88 -25.70 4.76
CA SER A 228 -8.13 -26.93 4.02
C SER A 228 -9.31 -26.75 3.07
N ASP A 229 -9.29 -27.51 1.99
CA ASP A 229 -10.41 -27.65 1.06
C ASP A 229 -11.54 -28.53 1.64
N GLY A 230 -12.62 -28.70 0.87
CA GLY A 230 -13.79 -29.49 1.26
C GLY A 230 -13.50 -30.98 1.50
N ASP A 231 -12.43 -31.52 0.94
CA ASP A 231 -11.97 -32.90 1.12
C ASP A 231 -10.96 -33.04 2.29
N GLY A 232 -10.61 -31.92 2.94
CA GLY A 232 -9.68 -31.87 4.07
C GLY A 232 -8.21 -31.81 3.66
N VAL A 233 -7.90 -31.55 2.40
CA VAL A 233 -6.52 -31.36 1.94
C VAL A 233 -6.05 -29.98 2.35
N VAL A 234 -4.95 -29.91 3.11
CA VAL A 234 -4.39 -28.65 3.59
C VAL A 234 -3.69 -27.90 2.46
N GLN A 235 -3.80 -26.58 2.47
CA GLN A 235 -3.14 -25.69 1.52
C GLN A 235 -1.63 -25.99 1.37
N ARG A 236 -1.11 -25.83 0.17
CA ARG A 236 0.35 -25.81 -0.04
C ARG A 236 0.91 -24.47 0.45
N VAL A 237 2.06 -24.54 1.12
CA VAL A 237 2.83 -23.33 1.50
C VAL A 237 3.89 -23.10 0.44
N GLU A 238 3.66 -22.12 -0.43
CA GLU A 238 4.55 -21.84 -1.55
C GLU A 238 4.51 -20.36 -1.95
N ASP A 239 5.61 -19.88 -2.50
CA ASP A 239 5.66 -18.56 -3.13
C ASP A 239 5.16 -18.67 -4.58
N PHE A 240 3.98 -18.12 -4.84
CA PHE A 240 3.39 -18.10 -6.18
C PHE A 240 4.35 -17.54 -7.24
N LEU A 241 5.19 -16.55 -6.90
CA LEU A 241 6.11 -15.93 -7.86
C LEU A 241 7.25 -16.87 -8.29
N THR A 242 7.45 -17.97 -7.58
CA THR A 242 8.45 -19.01 -7.92
C THR A 242 7.81 -20.32 -8.38
N SER A 243 6.49 -20.41 -8.38
CA SER A 243 5.76 -21.60 -8.79
C SER A 243 5.91 -21.87 -10.29
N THR A 244 5.75 -23.14 -10.67
CA THR A 244 5.89 -23.63 -12.05
C THR A 244 4.52 -23.91 -12.67
N PRO A 245 4.40 -23.88 -14.00
CA PRO A 245 3.13 -24.12 -14.67
C PRO A 245 2.54 -25.50 -14.34
N ASP A 246 1.25 -25.52 -14.06
CA ASP A 246 0.50 -26.77 -13.99
C ASP A 246 0.15 -27.23 -15.41
N PRO A 247 0.39 -28.51 -15.79
CA PRO A 247 0.00 -29.03 -17.09
C PRO A 247 -1.50 -28.92 -17.36
N ASP A 248 -2.33 -29.09 -16.34
CA ASP A 248 -3.79 -29.05 -16.46
C ASP A 248 -4.35 -27.63 -16.56
N ARG A 249 -3.52 -26.61 -16.28
CA ARG A 249 -3.85 -25.18 -16.35
C ARG A 249 -5.20 -24.85 -15.73
N PRO A 250 -5.39 -25.09 -14.42
CA PRO A 250 -6.64 -24.76 -13.76
C PRO A 250 -6.96 -23.27 -13.91
N ALA A 251 -8.22 -22.89 -13.82
CA ALA A 251 -8.56 -21.49 -13.72
C ALA A 251 -7.98 -20.92 -12.43
N ILE A 252 -7.59 -19.66 -12.44
CA ILE A 252 -7.07 -18.99 -11.23
C ILE A 252 -8.10 -17.96 -10.77
N VAL A 253 -8.53 -18.07 -9.51
CA VAL A 253 -9.44 -17.11 -8.87
C VAL A 253 -8.87 -16.74 -7.52
N THR A 254 -8.54 -15.46 -7.31
CA THR A 254 -7.97 -15.03 -6.03
C THR A 254 -8.09 -13.53 -5.80
N ASN A 255 -7.88 -13.13 -4.54
CA ASN A 255 -7.60 -11.75 -4.13
C ASN A 255 -6.10 -11.65 -3.83
N PRO A 256 -5.28 -11.21 -4.79
CA PRO A 256 -3.83 -11.28 -4.67
C PRO A 256 -3.29 -10.30 -3.62
N PRO A 257 -2.04 -10.50 -3.15
CA PRO A 257 -1.39 -9.58 -2.23
C PRO A 257 -1.25 -8.18 -2.86
N TYR A 258 -1.59 -7.16 -2.08
CA TYR A 258 -1.46 -5.76 -2.50
C TYR A 258 -0.03 -5.23 -2.29
N GLY A 259 0.26 -4.09 -2.92
CA GLY A 259 1.56 -3.42 -2.81
C GLY A 259 2.57 -3.87 -3.86
N ALA A 260 3.82 -4.03 -3.47
CA ALA A 260 4.92 -4.31 -4.41
C ALA A 260 4.80 -5.67 -5.11
N ALA A 261 4.14 -6.63 -4.50
CA ALA A 261 3.96 -7.97 -5.07
C ALA A 261 2.84 -8.04 -6.14
N LEU A 262 1.94 -7.06 -6.19
CA LEU A 262 0.75 -7.15 -7.03
C LEU A 262 1.07 -7.25 -8.53
N ASN A 263 1.87 -6.33 -9.07
CA ASN A 263 2.17 -6.33 -10.51
C ASN A 263 2.95 -7.58 -10.94
N PRO A 264 4.03 -7.99 -10.21
CA PRO A 264 4.69 -9.28 -10.47
C PRO A 264 3.74 -10.48 -10.39
N PHE A 265 2.81 -10.51 -9.44
CA PHE A 265 1.84 -11.60 -9.28
C PHE A 265 0.94 -11.75 -10.52
N VAL A 266 0.34 -10.66 -10.97
CA VAL A 266 -0.52 -10.67 -12.17
C VAL A 266 0.28 -11.07 -13.41
N ALA A 267 1.47 -10.50 -13.58
CA ALA A 267 2.34 -10.84 -14.71
C ALA A 267 2.81 -12.31 -14.67
N HIS A 268 3.12 -12.86 -13.50
CA HIS A 268 3.50 -14.26 -13.34
C HIS A 268 2.35 -15.20 -13.71
N ALA A 269 1.12 -14.92 -13.25
CA ALA A 269 -0.06 -15.69 -13.64
C ALA A 269 -0.21 -15.76 -15.16
N LEU A 270 -0.04 -14.65 -15.86
CA LEU A 270 -0.23 -14.55 -17.31
C LEU A 270 0.96 -15.07 -18.14
N ARG A 271 2.22 -14.91 -17.64
CA ARG A 271 3.42 -15.37 -18.37
C ARG A 271 3.70 -16.85 -18.17
N VAL A 272 3.58 -17.31 -16.92
CA VAL A 272 4.05 -18.63 -16.50
C VAL A 272 2.90 -19.63 -16.51
N HIS A 273 1.85 -19.36 -15.75
CA HIS A 273 0.74 -20.32 -15.62
C HIS A 273 -0.18 -20.30 -16.83
N ARG A 274 -0.44 -19.16 -17.41
CA ARG A 274 -1.29 -19.01 -18.61
C ARG A 274 -2.62 -19.77 -18.49
N PRO A 275 -3.41 -19.54 -17.41
CA PRO A 275 -4.68 -20.25 -17.23
C PRO A 275 -5.68 -19.92 -18.34
N GLY A 276 -6.60 -20.82 -18.65
CA GLY A 276 -7.68 -20.55 -19.58
C GLY A 276 -8.54 -19.35 -19.13
N LYS A 277 -8.72 -19.20 -17.82
CA LYS A 277 -9.40 -18.04 -17.21
C LYS A 277 -8.70 -17.65 -15.90
N LEU A 278 -8.45 -16.35 -15.75
CA LEU A 278 -7.88 -15.73 -14.55
C LEU A 278 -8.84 -14.65 -14.04
N ALA A 279 -9.30 -14.74 -12.81
CA ALA A 279 -10.14 -13.73 -12.17
C ALA A 279 -9.46 -13.21 -10.89
N LEU A 280 -9.16 -11.92 -10.87
CA LEU A 280 -8.48 -11.26 -9.75
C LEU A 280 -9.33 -10.12 -9.19
N LEU A 281 -9.51 -10.11 -7.87
CA LEU A 281 -10.14 -8.99 -7.18
C LEU A 281 -9.11 -7.88 -6.95
N LEU A 282 -9.18 -6.81 -7.72
CA LEU A 282 -8.19 -5.74 -7.71
C LEU A 282 -8.79 -4.39 -7.36
N ASN A 283 -7.94 -3.47 -6.91
CA ASN A 283 -8.29 -2.06 -6.85
C ASN A 283 -8.52 -1.54 -8.28
N LEU A 284 -9.56 -0.72 -8.46
CA LEU A 284 -9.88 -0.14 -9.77
C LEU A 284 -8.74 0.71 -10.37
N ASN A 285 -7.87 1.25 -9.51
CA ASN A 285 -6.65 1.94 -9.95
C ASN A 285 -5.68 1.05 -10.75
N PHE A 286 -5.90 -0.27 -10.76
CA PHE A 286 -5.13 -1.18 -11.60
C PHE A 286 -5.36 -0.92 -13.10
N LEU A 287 -6.51 -0.34 -13.49
CA LEU A 287 -6.76 0.16 -14.86
C LEU A 287 -5.83 1.30 -15.26
N CYS A 288 -5.25 2.00 -14.30
CA CYS A 288 -4.39 3.14 -14.51
C CYS A 288 -2.97 2.77 -14.07
N GLY A 289 -1.99 3.31 -14.70
CA GLY A 289 -0.58 3.09 -14.37
C GLY A 289 0.23 2.91 -15.65
N PHE A 290 1.38 3.51 -15.64
CA PHE A 290 2.38 3.46 -16.69
C PHE A 290 3.74 3.25 -16.03
N ASP A 291 4.76 3.02 -16.79
CA ASP A 291 6.14 2.81 -16.34
C ASP A 291 6.40 1.57 -15.47
N ASP A 292 5.40 0.68 -15.30
CA ASP A 292 5.63 -0.60 -14.65
C ASP A 292 5.52 -1.72 -15.71
N PRO A 293 6.64 -2.41 -16.03
CA PRO A 293 6.66 -3.39 -17.12
C PRO A 293 5.69 -4.55 -16.92
N ASP A 294 5.49 -5.00 -15.68
CA ASP A 294 4.60 -6.11 -15.38
C ASP A 294 3.14 -5.70 -15.52
N ARG A 295 2.81 -4.46 -15.15
CA ARG A 295 1.46 -3.93 -15.36
C ARG A 295 1.17 -3.68 -16.82
N CYS A 296 2.10 -3.12 -17.59
CA CYS A 296 1.97 -2.94 -19.04
C CYS A 296 1.79 -4.31 -19.72
N PHE A 297 2.55 -5.31 -19.34
CA PHE A 297 2.39 -6.67 -19.82
C PHE A 297 0.97 -7.21 -19.55
N ALA A 298 0.44 -7.00 -18.35
CA ALA A 298 -0.87 -7.52 -17.94
C ALA A 298 -2.07 -6.74 -18.53
N MET A 299 -1.88 -5.45 -18.86
CA MET A 299 -3.00 -4.59 -19.26
C MET A 299 -2.97 -4.17 -20.73
N ASP A 300 -1.78 -4.08 -21.33
CA ASP A 300 -1.61 -3.59 -22.70
C ASP A 300 -1.31 -4.73 -23.67
N GLU A 301 -0.47 -5.68 -23.29
CA GLU A 301 -0.10 -6.83 -24.09
C GLU A 301 -1.09 -8.01 -23.92
N ASN A 302 -1.54 -8.25 -22.67
CA ASN A 302 -2.49 -9.31 -22.32
C ASN A 302 -3.72 -8.70 -21.67
N LYS A 303 -4.64 -8.20 -22.50
CA LYS A 303 -5.79 -7.42 -22.02
C LYS A 303 -6.80 -8.27 -21.27
N PRO A 304 -7.34 -7.81 -20.13
CA PRO A 304 -8.48 -8.48 -19.53
C PRO A 304 -9.68 -8.44 -20.47
N ALA A 305 -10.38 -9.55 -20.60
CA ALA A 305 -11.59 -9.64 -21.39
C ALA A 305 -12.74 -8.83 -20.76
N ARG A 306 -12.84 -8.85 -19.45
CA ARG A 306 -13.90 -8.15 -18.69
C ARG A 306 -13.36 -7.55 -17.40
N VAL A 307 -13.94 -6.42 -17.00
CA VAL A 307 -13.74 -5.81 -15.68
C VAL A 307 -15.12 -5.53 -15.09
N HIS A 308 -15.49 -6.27 -14.04
CA HIS A 308 -16.73 -6.08 -13.31
C HIS A 308 -16.52 -5.10 -12.17
N ILE A 309 -16.91 -3.85 -12.39
CA ILE A 309 -16.66 -2.71 -11.50
C ILE A 309 -17.77 -2.61 -10.48
N PHE A 310 -17.46 -2.78 -9.21
CA PHE A 310 -18.42 -2.60 -8.14
C PHE A 310 -18.82 -1.12 -7.99
N THR A 311 -20.07 -0.81 -8.28
CA THR A 311 -20.63 0.55 -8.13
C THR A 311 -20.86 0.90 -6.66
N ARG A 312 -21.01 -0.10 -5.83
CA ARG A 312 -21.10 -0.02 -4.36
C ARG A 312 -19.85 -0.66 -3.76
N ARG A 313 -19.24 0.03 -2.80
CA ARG A 313 -18.07 -0.49 -2.10
C ARG A 313 -18.38 -1.82 -1.42
N LEU A 314 -17.45 -2.75 -1.54
CA LEU A 314 -17.52 -4.03 -0.83
C LEU A 314 -17.33 -3.82 0.67
N PRO A 315 -18.03 -4.57 1.53
CA PRO A 315 -17.80 -4.56 2.98
C PRO A 315 -16.53 -5.35 3.33
N MET A 316 -15.36 -4.83 2.95
CA MET A 316 -14.07 -5.49 3.19
C MET A 316 -13.81 -5.55 4.70
N MET A 317 -13.76 -6.76 5.23
CA MET A 317 -13.37 -7.03 6.62
C MET A 317 -11.85 -7.10 6.71
N HIS A 318 -11.27 -6.54 7.78
CA HIS A 318 -9.81 -6.55 7.92
C HIS A 318 -9.26 -7.93 8.31
N ARG A 319 -10.01 -8.74 9.00
CA ARG A 319 -9.67 -10.14 9.35
C ARG A 319 -10.81 -10.81 10.15
N ASP A 320 -10.80 -12.12 10.18
CA ASP A 320 -11.65 -12.93 11.06
C ASP A 320 -11.36 -12.60 12.54
N GLY A 321 -12.42 -12.40 13.34
CA GLY A 321 -12.34 -11.99 14.75
C GLY A 321 -12.11 -10.49 14.99
N TRP A 322 -12.35 -9.63 14.00
CA TRP A 322 -12.34 -8.18 14.18
C TRP A 322 -13.67 -7.71 14.78
N ASP A 323 -13.62 -7.19 16.03
CA ASP A 323 -14.80 -6.66 16.75
C ASP A 323 -14.98 -5.14 16.56
N GLY A 324 -14.13 -4.50 15.74
CA GLY A 324 -14.21 -3.07 15.46
C GLY A 324 -15.29 -2.73 14.43
N ASN A 325 -15.53 -1.42 14.24
CA ASN A 325 -16.46 -0.94 13.22
C ASN A 325 -16.12 -1.53 11.85
N GLU A 326 -17.16 -1.93 11.10
CA GLU A 326 -17.02 -2.34 9.71
C GLU A 326 -16.17 -1.31 8.96
N ALA A 327 -14.98 -1.71 8.54
CA ALA A 327 -14.14 -0.84 7.76
C ALA A 327 -14.78 -0.67 6.39
N SER A 328 -15.48 0.42 6.19
CA SER A 328 -15.84 0.81 4.83
C SER A 328 -14.54 0.99 4.06
N SER A 329 -14.20 0.02 3.22
CA SER A 329 -13.05 0.11 2.33
C SER A 329 -13.12 1.45 1.60
N ARG A 330 -12.06 2.25 1.69
CA ARG A 330 -11.94 3.45 0.84
C ARG A 330 -11.56 3.09 -0.60
N MET A 331 -11.35 1.80 -0.86
CA MET A 331 -10.94 1.29 -2.17
C MET A 331 -12.17 0.98 -3.03
N ASN A 332 -12.15 1.44 -4.24
CA ASN A 332 -13.05 0.95 -5.28
C ASN A 332 -12.40 -0.30 -5.88
N THR A 333 -13.11 -1.41 -5.88
CA THR A 333 -12.63 -2.70 -6.35
C THR A 333 -13.41 -3.18 -7.57
N ALA A 334 -12.80 -4.10 -8.30
CA ALA A 334 -13.41 -4.76 -9.44
C ALA A 334 -12.83 -6.17 -9.57
N TRP A 335 -13.60 -7.09 -10.13
CA TRP A 335 -13.06 -8.32 -10.67
C TRP A 335 -12.48 -8.05 -12.05
N PHE A 336 -11.21 -8.32 -12.23
CA PHE A 336 -10.53 -8.32 -13.52
C PHE A 336 -10.46 -9.75 -14.02
N VAL A 337 -11.02 -9.99 -15.22
CA VAL A 337 -11.11 -11.32 -15.80
C VAL A 337 -10.34 -11.36 -17.11
N TRP A 338 -9.26 -12.13 -17.13
CA TRP A 338 -8.56 -12.50 -18.35
C TRP A 338 -9.12 -13.85 -18.81
N GLU A 339 -9.37 -13.97 -20.07
CA GLU A 339 -9.88 -15.20 -20.69
C GLU A 339 -9.12 -15.45 -21.99
N MET A 340 -8.55 -16.63 -22.08
CA MET A 340 -7.78 -17.05 -23.24
C MET A 340 -8.73 -17.37 -24.40
N ASN A 341 -8.44 -16.84 -25.56
CA ASN A 341 -9.19 -17.11 -26.77
C ASN A 341 -8.80 -18.46 -27.43
N GLY A 342 -9.45 -18.83 -28.55
CA GLY A 342 -9.17 -20.06 -29.29
C GLY A 342 -7.74 -20.15 -29.83
N ASP A 343 -7.03 -19.04 -29.98
CA ASP A 343 -5.66 -18.97 -30.46
C ASP A 343 -4.64 -19.08 -29.30
N GLY A 344 -5.12 -19.20 -28.07
CA GLY A 344 -4.27 -19.29 -26.89
C GLY A 344 -3.73 -17.92 -26.41
N GLU A 345 -4.41 -16.82 -26.71
CA GLU A 345 -4.00 -15.47 -26.37
C GLU A 345 -5.05 -14.75 -25.51
N TYR A 346 -4.57 -13.84 -24.65
CA TYR A 346 -5.43 -12.88 -23.93
C TYR A 346 -5.57 -11.62 -24.76
N ALA A 347 -6.44 -11.66 -25.77
CA ALA A 347 -6.58 -10.59 -26.74
C ALA A 347 -8.05 -10.18 -26.92
N GLY A 348 -8.25 -8.99 -27.48
CA GLY A 348 -9.57 -8.44 -27.76
C GLY A 348 -9.89 -7.18 -26.98
N PRO A 349 -11.11 -6.64 -27.13
CA PRO A 349 -11.55 -5.48 -26.40
C PRO A 349 -11.88 -5.83 -24.95
N THR A 350 -11.49 -4.99 -24.00
CA THR A 350 -11.91 -5.12 -22.62
C THR A 350 -13.33 -4.57 -22.43
N ILE A 351 -14.22 -5.38 -21.90
CA ILE A 351 -15.59 -4.98 -21.57
C ILE A 351 -15.62 -4.49 -20.11
N LEU A 352 -16.07 -3.26 -19.90
CA LEU A 352 -16.27 -2.68 -18.58
C LEU A 352 -17.73 -2.82 -18.15
N ASN A 353 -18.00 -3.67 -17.17
CA ASN A 353 -19.33 -3.87 -16.61
C ASN A 353 -19.45 -3.17 -15.25
N ARG A 354 -20.45 -2.32 -15.09
CA ARG A 354 -20.76 -1.72 -13.80
C ARG A 354 -21.81 -2.57 -13.09
N VAL A 355 -21.46 -3.07 -11.91
CA VAL A 355 -22.31 -4.03 -11.17
C VAL A 355 -22.59 -3.54 -9.75
N ASP A 356 -23.82 -3.69 -9.28
CA ASP A 356 -24.15 -3.57 -7.86
C ASP A 356 -24.16 -4.99 -7.26
N TRP A 357 -23.25 -5.28 -6.37
CA TRP A 357 -23.14 -6.61 -5.76
C TRP A 357 -24.42 -7.07 -5.04
N LYS A 358 -25.29 -6.13 -4.63
CA LYS A 358 -26.55 -6.48 -3.99
C LYS A 358 -27.51 -7.26 -4.87
N ASP A 359 -27.40 -7.06 -6.19
CA ASP A 359 -28.27 -7.73 -7.17
C ASP A 359 -27.93 -9.22 -7.37
N TYR A 360 -26.78 -9.66 -6.83
CA TYR A 360 -26.23 -11.01 -7.03
C TYR A 360 -26.12 -11.83 -5.75
N GLN A 361 -26.75 -11.37 -4.65
CA GLN A 361 -26.68 -12.11 -3.42
C GLN A 361 -27.72 -13.23 -3.37
N PRO A 362 -27.41 -14.37 -2.71
CA PRO A 362 -28.41 -15.41 -2.47
C PRO A 362 -29.59 -14.82 -1.70
N ALA A 363 -30.78 -15.29 -2.02
CA ALA A 363 -31.98 -14.91 -1.29
C ALA A 363 -31.81 -15.30 0.19
N VAL A 364 -31.96 -14.33 1.09
CA VAL A 364 -31.94 -14.61 2.53
C VAL A 364 -33.13 -15.52 2.81
N PRO A 365 -32.93 -16.71 3.40
CA PRO A 365 -34.06 -17.55 3.82
C PRO A 365 -34.92 -16.74 4.79
N ALA A 366 -36.23 -16.70 4.54
CA ALA A 366 -37.21 -16.01 5.36
C ALA A 366 -37.38 -16.63 6.75
#